data_965a62507f30d22db66cc6e84d6866a5
#
_entry.id   965a62507f30d22db66cc6e84d6866a5
#
_cell.length_a   1.000
_cell.length_b   1.000
_cell.length_c   1.000
_cell.angle_alpha   90.00
_cell.angle_beta   90.00
_cell.angle_gamma   90.00
#
_symmetry.space_group_name_H-M   'P 1'
#
loop_
_entity.id
_entity.type
_entity.pdbx_description
1 polymer ?
#
loop_
_entity_poly.entity_id
_entity_poly.type
_entity_poly.pdbx_seq_one_letter_code
_entity_poly.pdbx_strand_id
1 'polypeptide(L)'
;METKSRLLKRNPEPVRTLSRPQVTVTQPKEEPAKPQPTPDAGVGGSSLDTMVAACAVELMNARNSFHRLHLKITGPGSYAAHVAIGDFYDGLPGHADTLVEGYQGVAEKILTLKDVAPRTLDDLSDGVAYLREMYAMINKLQGMLPYSEIVNNLDLVKDAINSAKYKLLFLK
;
A
#
# COMPACT_ATOMS: atom_id res chain seq x y z
N MET A 1 21.89 -33.47 -70.38
CA MET A 1 20.44 -33.18 -70.34
C MET A 1 20.20 -32.13 -69.24
N GLU A 2 20.13 -30.90 -69.67
CA GLU A 2 19.89 -29.76 -68.76
C GLU A 2 18.38 -29.51 -68.62
N THR A 3 17.86 -29.57 -67.41
CA THR A 3 16.50 -29.18 -67.13
C THR A 3 16.50 -27.74 -66.49
N LYS A 4 16.16 -26.76 -67.30
CA LYS A 4 15.99 -25.36 -66.90
C LYS A 4 14.71 -25.20 -66.05
N SER A 5 14.87 -24.95 -64.77
CA SER A 5 13.77 -24.56 -63.88
C SER A 5 13.39 -23.09 -64.15
N ARG A 6 12.13 -22.88 -64.54
CA ARG A 6 11.54 -21.58 -64.90
C ARG A 6 10.95 -20.95 -63.62
N LEU A 7 11.66 -20.03 -63.01
CA LEU A 7 11.15 -19.21 -61.88
C LEU A 7 10.09 -18.21 -62.39
N LEU A 8 8.85 -18.44 -61.99
CA LEU A 8 7.75 -17.49 -62.19
C LEU A 8 7.92 -16.32 -61.22
N LYS A 9 8.21 -15.15 -61.77
CA LYS A 9 8.19 -13.89 -61.05
C LYS A 9 6.73 -13.54 -60.74
N ARG A 10 6.32 -13.57 -59.46
CA ARG A 10 5.07 -13.01 -59.00
C ARG A 10 5.26 -11.48 -58.82
N ASN A 11 4.48 -10.67 -59.51
CA ASN A 11 4.34 -9.26 -59.24
C ASN A 11 3.66 -9.03 -57.90
N PRO A 12 4.16 -8.15 -57.03
CA PRO A 12 3.44 -7.78 -55.81
C PRO A 12 2.22 -6.91 -56.18
N GLU A 13 1.07 -7.30 -55.66
CA GLU A 13 -0.15 -6.48 -55.74
C GLU A 13 -0.03 -5.19 -54.91
N PRO A 14 -0.65 -4.11 -55.36
CA PRO A 14 -0.58 -2.84 -54.60
C PRO A 14 -1.35 -2.93 -53.30
N VAL A 15 -0.67 -2.63 -52.19
CA VAL A 15 -1.25 -2.52 -50.85
C VAL A 15 -2.30 -1.40 -50.84
N ARG A 16 -3.56 -1.77 -50.70
CA ARG A 16 -4.66 -0.82 -50.46
C ARG A 16 -4.46 -0.18 -49.10
N THR A 17 -4.02 1.07 -49.07
CA THR A 17 -4.05 1.90 -47.85
C THR A 17 -5.50 2.24 -47.51
N LEU A 18 -6.02 1.60 -46.48
CA LEU A 18 -7.30 1.97 -45.87
C LEU A 18 -7.11 3.30 -45.14
N SER A 19 -7.70 4.37 -45.69
CA SER A 19 -7.76 5.65 -45.02
C SER A 19 -8.54 5.52 -43.71
N ARG A 20 -7.84 5.78 -42.58
CA ARG A 20 -8.43 5.81 -41.26
C ARG A 20 -9.42 6.97 -41.16
N PRO A 21 -10.69 6.76 -40.76
CA PRO A 21 -11.62 7.89 -40.57
C PRO A 21 -11.08 8.82 -39.52
N GLN A 22 -11.00 10.09 -39.82
CA GLN A 22 -10.69 11.14 -38.85
C GLN A 22 -11.88 11.28 -37.91
N VAL A 23 -11.69 10.84 -36.66
CA VAL A 23 -12.64 11.14 -35.58
C VAL A 23 -12.41 12.59 -35.17
N THR A 24 -13.34 13.46 -35.54
CA THR A 24 -13.39 14.84 -35.04
C THR A 24 -13.76 14.80 -33.56
N VAL A 25 -12.77 14.89 -32.67
CA VAL A 25 -13.01 15.06 -31.25
C VAL A 25 -13.52 16.48 -31.04
N THR A 26 -14.83 16.64 -30.92
CA THR A 26 -15.44 17.85 -30.38
C THR A 26 -15.04 17.94 -28.91
N GLN A 27 -14.23 18.95 -28.56
CA GLN A 27 -13.92 19.24 -27.15
C GLN A 27 -15.22 19.47 -26.37
N PRO A 28 -15.41 18.86 -25.21
CA PRO A 28 -16.50 19.18 -24.31
C PRO A 28 -16.38 20.66 -23.91
N LYS A 29 -17.49 21.39 -24.05
CA LYS A 29 -17.61 22.78 -23.59
C LYS A 29 -17.28 22.77 -22.08
N GLU A 30 -16.22 23.49 -21.68
CA GLU A 30 -15.87 23.64 -20.28
C GLU A 30 -17.08 24.22 -19.51
N GLU A 31 -17.66 23.40 -18.67
CA GLU A 31 -18.61 23.86 -17.66
C GLU A 31 -17.83 24.71 -16.65
N PRO A 32 -18.35 25.87 -16.21
CA PRO A 32 -17.60 26.71 -15.28
C PRO A 32 -17.28 25.90 -14.01
N ALA A 33 -15.98 25.79 -13.70
CA ALA A 33 -15.47 25.08 -12.56
C ALA A 33 -16.23 25.52 -11.29
N LYS A 34 -16.86 24.56 -10.62
CA LYS A 34 -17.38 24.79 -9.27
C LYS A 34 -16.22 25.31 -8.41
N PRO A 35 -16.45 26.35 -7.56
CA PRO A 35 -15.40 26.85 -6.69
C PRO A 35 -14.86 25.70 -5.86
N GLN A 36 -13.58 25.39 -6.03
CA GLN A 36 -12.87 24.46 -5.15
C GLN A 36 -12.96 25.03 -3.74
N PRO A 37 -13.29 24.20 -2.74
CA PRO A 37 -13.19 24.65 -1.36
C PRO A 37 -11.74 25.10 -1.12
N THR A 38 -11.57 26.36 -0.74
CA THR A 38 -10.28 26.87 -0.31
C THR A 38 -9.82 26.00 0.86
N PRO A 39 -8.55 25.51 0.87
CA PRO A 39 -8.05 24.82 2.03
C PRO A 39 -8.13 25.77 3.21
N ASP A 40 -9.03 25.48 4.13
CA ASP A 40 -9.13 26.20 5.40
C ASP A 40 -7.79 25.99 6.12
N ALA A 41 -7.04 27.08 6.28
CA ALA A 41 -5.78 27.09 7.00
C ALA A 41 -6.02 27.00 8.51
N GLY A 42 -6.84 26.02 8.92
CA GLY A 42 -7.08 25.62 10.30
C GLY A 42 -6.02 24.63 10.73
N VAL A 43 -4.98 25.10 11.39
CA VAL A 43 -4.01 24.31 12.16
C VAL A 43 -4.76 23.59 13.28
N GLY A 44 -5.23 22.36 13.01
CA GLY A 44 -5.91 21.51 13.97
C GLY A 44 -6.74 20.45 13.26
N GLY A 45 -6.08 19.43 12.65
CA GLY A 45 -6.79 18.24 12.20
C GLY A 45 -7.65 17.70 13.34
N SER A 46 -8.84 17.15 13.05
CA SER A 46 -9.67 16.50 14.06
C SER A 46 -8.83 15.46 14.83
N SER A 47 -9.21 15.12 16.05
CA SER A 47 -8.54 14.04 16.80
C SER A 47 -8.46 12.74 15.98
N LEU A 48 -9.47 12.49 15.15
CA LEU A 48 -9.51 11.32 14.26
C LEU A 48 -8.47 11.42 13.12
N ASP A 49 -8.34 12.57 12.45
CA ASP A 49 -7.31 12.79 11.41
C ASP A 49 -5.92 12.53 11.93
N THR A 50 -5.63 13.08 13.12
CA THR A 50 -4.34 12.90 13.78
C THR A 50 -4.06 11.41 14.08
N MET A 51 -5.07 10.67 14.51
CA MET A 51 -4.90 9.24 14.80
C MET A 51 -4.76 8.39 13.56
N VAL A 52 -5.49 8.68 12.48
CA VAL A 52 -5.33 7.99 11.19
C VAL A 52 -3.92 8.24 10.64
N ALA A 53 -3.49 9.50 10.61
CA ALA A 53 -2.14 9.87 10.16
C ALA A 53 -1.05 9.19 10.99
N ALA A 54 -1.19 9.18 12.31
CA ALA A 54 -0.25 8.51 13.21
C ALA A 54 -0.21 7.00 12.99
N CYS A 55 -1.37 6.36 12.78
CA CYS A 55 -1.45 4.92 12.49
C CYS A 55 -0.75 4.60 11.16
N ALA A 56 -0.99 5.36 10.11
CA ALA A 56 -0.33 5.15 8.82
C ALA A 56 1.21 5.29 8.93
N VAL A 57 1.69 6.34 9.59
CA VAL A 57 3.13 6.55 9.84
C VAL A 57 3.72 5.40 10.66
N GLU A 58 2.98 4.89 11.65
CA GLU A 58 3.44 3.75 12.46
C GLU A 58 3.53 2.46 11.62
N LEU A 59 2.60 2.20 10.68
CA LEU A 59 2.69 1.06 9.76
C LEU A 59 3.93 1.17 8.86
N MET A 60 4.20 2.36 8.31
CA MET A 60 5.41 2.61 7.50
C MET A 60 6.70 2.41 8.31
N ASN A 61 6.72 2.90 9.54
CA ASN A 61 7.87 2.76 10.45
C ASN A 61 8.06 1.32 10.93
N ALA A 62 6.99 0.60 11.20
CA ALA A 62 7.01 -0.80 11.55
C ALA A 62 7.66 -1.65 10.45
N ARG A 63 7.34 -1.37 9.17
CA ARG A 63 8.03 -2.00 8.04
C ARG A 63 9.55 -1.88 8.16
N ASN A 64 10.06 -0.69 8.42
CA ASN A 64 11.50 -0.46 8.54
C ASN A 64 12.10 -1.08 9.81
N SER A 65 11.40 -1.03 10.94
CA SER A 65 11.83 -1.62 12.21
C SER A 65 11.93 -3.14 12.13
N PHE A 66 10.89 -3.79 11.60
CA PHE A 66 10.86 -5.25 11.46
C PHE A 66 11.80 -5.74 10.36
N HIS A 67 12.02 -4.98 9.27
CA HIS A 67 13.01 -5.35 8.27
C HIS A 67 14.43 -5.37 8.87
N ARG A 68 14.80 -4.39 9.71
CA ARG A 68 16.09 -4.39 10.41
C ARG A 68 16.20 -5.56 11.41
N LEU A 69 15.13 -5.87 12.13
CA LEU A 69 15.10 -7.04 13.03
C LEU A 69 15.26 -8.34 12.24
N HIS A 70 14.54 -8.51 11.14
CA HIS A 70 14.62 -9.65 10.23
C HIS A 70 16.05 -9.94 9.76
N LEU A 71 16.86 -8.92 9.49
CA LEU A 71 18.25 -9.06 9.01
C LEU A 71 19.27 -9.46 10.10
N LYS A 72 18.92 -9.32 11.38
CA LYS A 72 19.84 -9.60 12.50
C LYS A 72 19.48 -10.81 13.35
N ILE A 73 18.36 -11.47 13.07
CA ILE A 73 17.93 -12.64 13.83
C ILE A 73 18.89 -13.80 13.63
N THR A 74 19.34 -14.41 14.73
CA THR A 74 20.22 -15.57 14.73
C THR A 74 19.82 -16.58 15.80
N GLY A 75 20.38 -17.79 15.76
CA GLY A 75 20.18 -18.82 16.75
C GLY A 75 19.04 -19.80 16.46
N PRO A 76 18.71 -20.68 17.39
CA PRO A 76 17.63 -21.66 17.24
C PRO A 76 16.29 -20.97 16.94
N GLY A 77 15.53 -21.51 15.99
CA GLY A 77 14.25 -20.93 15.57
C GLY A 77 14.34 -19.68 14.70
N SER A 78 15.55 -19.16 14.43
CA SER A 78 15.75 -17.92 13.67
C SER A 78 15.16 -17.97 12.27
N TYR A 79 15.20 -19.12 11.59
CA TYR A 79 14.63 -19.23 10.25
C TYR A 79 13.10 -19.05 10.26
N ALA A 80 12.39 -19.65 11.20
CA ALA A 80 10.95 -19.49 11.31
C ALA A 80 10.58 -18.03 11.65
N ALA A 81 11.33 -17.40 12.56
CA ALA A 81 11.15 -16.00 12.91
C ALA A 81 11.46 -15.07 11.73
N HIS A 82 12.52 -15.33 10.96
CA HIS A 82 12.92 -14.61 9.77
C HIS A 82 11.79 -14.59 8.73
N VAL A 83 11.25 -15.77 8.41
CA VAL A 83 10.12 -15.89 7.47
C VAL A 83 8.88 -15.17 8.00
N ALA A 84 8.52 -15.39 9.28
CA ALA A 84 7.33 -14.79 9.88
C ALA A 84 7.36 -13.25 9.89
N ILE A 85 8.53 -12.67 10.17
CA ILE A 85 8.75 -11.22 10.15
C ILE A 85 8.76 -10.70 8.71
N GLY A 86 9.37 -11.44 7.77
CA GLY A 86 9.36 -11.12 6.35
C GLY A 86 7.95 -10.98 5.80
N ASP A 87 7.12 -12.02 5.97
CA ASP A 87 5.71 -12.02 5.58
C ASP A 87 4.94 -10.83 6.17
N PHE A 88 5.23 -10.49 7.43
CA PHE A 88 4.54 -9.41 8.14
C PHE A 88 4.88 -8.03 7.57
N TYR A 89 6.17 -7.66 7.51
CA TYR A 89 6.52 -6.29 7.14
C TYR A 89 6.31 -5.98 5.65
N ASP A 90 6.35 -6.99 4.78
CA ASP A 90 6.15 -6.80 3.34
C ASP A 90 4.75 -6.28 3.00
N GLY A 91 3.74 -6.67 3.77
CA GLY A 91 2.36 -6.21 3.57
C GLY A 91 2.08 -4.79 4.09
N LEU A 92 2.89 -4.27 5.02
CA LEU A 92 2.58 -3.03 5.73
C LEU A 92 2.47 -1.79 4.85
N PRO A 93 3.31 -1.57 3.81
CA PRO A 93 3.15 -0.40 2.93
C PRO A 93 1.79 -0.35 2.26
N GLY A 94 1.32 -1.48 1.70
CA GLY A 94 0.01 -1.54 1.06
C GLY A 94 -1.14 -1.27 2.04
N HIS A 95 -1.01 -1.71 3.30
CA HIS A 95 -1.99 -1.40 4.34
C HIS A 95 -1.98 0.08 4.73
N ALA A 96 -0.80 0.71 4.80
CA ALA A 96 -0.67 2.14 5.08
C ALA A 96 -1.30 2.98 3.96
N ASP A 97 -1.02 2.65 2.69
CA ASP A 97 -1.60 3.32 1.53
C ASP A 97 -3.12 3.18 1.52
N THR A 98 -3.65 1.95 1.70
CA THR A 98 -5.09 1.70 1.76
C THR A 98 -5.79 2.49 2.87
N LEU A 99 -5.15 2.60 4.06
CA LEU A 99 -5.69 3.38 5.16
C LEU A 99 -5.75 4.87 4.83
N VAL A 100 -4.64 5.43 4.33
CA VAL A 100 -4.54 6.86 4.02
C VAL A 100 -5.47 7.25 2.88
N GLU A 101 -5.38 6.55 1.75
CA GLU A 101 -6.18 6.85 0.56
C GLU A 101 -7.67 6.66 0.84
N GLY A 102 -8.04 5.56 1.50
CA GLY A 102 -9.43 5.29 1.87
C GLY A 102 -9.99 6.38 2.77
N TYR A 103 -9.26 6.76 3.83
CA TYR A 103 -9.71 7.81 4.75
C TYR A 103 -9.76 9.18 4.08
N GLN A 104 -8.74 9.56 3.29
CA GLN A 104 -8.73 10.82 2.55
C GLN A 104 -9.90 10.90 1.56
N GLY A 105 -10.24 9.76 0.93
CA GLY A 105 -11.37 9.68 0.01
C GLY A 105 -12.71 9.94 0.70
N VAL A 106 -12.98 9.33 1.86
CA VAL A 106 -14.25 9.54 2.59
C VAL A 106 -14.32 10.87 3.33
N ALA A 107 -13.17 11.38 3.77
CA ALA A 107 -13.07 12.65 4.48
C ALA A 107 -12.93 13.87 3.54
N GLU A 108 -12.73 13.63 2.24
CA GLU A 108 -12.53 14.64 1.18
C GLU A 108 -11.43 15.66 1.51
N LYS A 109 -10.32 15.19 2.12
CA LYS A 109 -9.19 16.04 2.54
C LYS A 109 -7.87 15.29 2.53
N ILE A 110 -6.77 16.01 2.50
CA ILE A 110 -5.42 15.45 2.58
C ILE A 110 -4.93 15.48 4.03
N LEU A 111 -4.40 14.35 4.51
CA LEU A 111 -3.79 14.24 5.83
C LEU A 111 -2.36 14.77 5.84
N THR A 112 -1.96 15.36 6.95
CA THR A 112 -0.56 15.70 7.21
C THR A 112 0.11 14.52 7.93
N LEU A 113 1.01 13.83 7.24
CA LEU A 113 1.83 12.77 7.83
C LEU A 113 3.09 13.38 8.43
N LYS A 114 3.34 13.09 9.71
CA LYS A 114 4.51 13.62 10.42
C LYS A 114 5.68 12.66 10.27
N ASP A 115 6.87 13.22 10.09
CA ASP A 115 8.11 12.43 10.13
C ASP A 115 8.38 11.96 11.56
N VAL A 116 8.40 10.63 11.74
CA VAL A 116 8.72 9.95 12.99
C VAL A 116 9.76 8.88 12.67
N ALA A 117 10.82 8.81 13.48
CA ALA A 117 11.85 7.80 13.28
C ALA A 117 11.31 6.39 13.57
N PRO A 118 11.69 5.38 12.75
CA PRO A 118 11.38 3.98 13.04
C PRO A 118 12.01 3.53 14.36
N ARG A 119 11.32 2.64 15.08
CA ARG A 119 11.82 2.08 16.34
C ARG A 119 13.03 1.17 16.12
N THR A 120 13.94 1.15 17.08
CA THR A 120 14.97 0.13 17.19
C THR A 120 14.37 -1.07 17.93
N LEU A 121 14.49 -2.26 17.32
CA LEU A 121 14.11 -3.53 17.94
C LEU A 121 15.39 -4.35 18.10
N ASP A 122 15.75 -4.72 19.32
CA ASP A 122 17.01 -5.42 19.57
C ASP A 122 16.88 -6.93 19.42
N ASP A 123 15.73 -7.50 19.77
CA ASP A 123 15.48 -8.91 19.67
C ASP A 123 13.99 -9.22 19.34
N LEU A 124 13.65 -10.54 19.35
CA LEU A 124 12.28 -11.00 19.06
C LEU A 124 11.26 -10.60 20.14
N SER A 125 11.69 -10.39 21.38
CA SER A 125 10.79 -9.96 22.45
C SER A 125 10.32 -8.53 22.24
N ASP A 126 11.20 -7.65 21.78
CA ASP A 126 10.87 -6.29 21.34
C ASP A 126 9.90 -6.30 20.17
N GLY A 127 10.16 -7.19 19.19
CA GLY A 127 9.26 -7.39 18.06
C GLY A 127 7.85 -7.77 18.51
N VAL A 128 7.72 -8.73 19.41
CA VAL A 128 6.42 -9.17 19.96
C VAL A 128 5.75 -8.06 20.78
N ALA A 129 6.51 -7.32 21.58
CA ALA A 129 5.99 -6.16 22.31
C ALA A 129 5.44 -5.10 21.36
N TYR A 130 6.19 -4.77 20.31
CA TYR A 130 5.76 -3.80 19.31
C TYR A 130 4.49 -4.25 18.57
N LEU A 131 4.37 -5.52 18.19
CA LEU A 131 3.14 -6.06 17.60
C LEU A 131 1.91 -5.89 18.52
N ARG A 132 2.08 -6.04 19.85
CA ARG A 132 1.00 -5.81 20.81
C ARG A 132 0.58 -4.35 20.88
N GLU A 133 1.54 -3.44 20.86
CA GLU A 133 1.28 -1.99 20.88
C GLU A 133 0.57 -1.54 19.60
N MET A 134 1.03 -2.00 18.43
CA MET A 134 0.36 -1.74 17.15
C MET A 134 -1.10 -2.24 17.16
N TYR A 135 -1.33 -3.46 17.66
CA TYR A 135 -2.69 -4.00 17.78
C TYR A 135 -3.58 -3.13 18.65
N ALA A 136 -3.07 -2.67 19.80
CA ALA A 136 -3.81 -1.80 20.72
C ALA A 136 -4.12 -0.43 20.09
N MET A 137 -3.15 0.15 19.38
CA MET A 137 -3.33 1.42 18.64
C MET A 137 -4.43 1.27 17.57
N ILE A 138 -4.39 0.21 16.77
CA ILE A 138 -5.38 -0.04 15.73
C ILE A 138 -6.77 -0.23 16.33
N ASN A 139 -6.89 -1.00 17.43
CA ASN A 139 -8.15 -1.18 18.14
C ASN A 139 -8.75 0.16 18.61
N LYS A 140 -7.91 1.04 19.16
CA LYS A 140 -8.34 2.37 19.58
C LYS A 140 -8.84 3.21 18.40
N LEU A 141 -8.12 3.17 17.28
CA LEU A 141 -8.50 3.88 16.06
C LEU A 141 -9.83 3.35 15.51
N GLN A 142 -10.01 2.03 15.44
CA GLN A 142 -11.25 1.42 14.97
C GLN A 142 -12.47 1.85 15.80
N GLY A 143 -12.31 1.99 17.11
CA GLY A 143 -13.38 2.49 17.99
C GLY A 143 -13.80 3.95 17.73
N MET A 144 -13.03 4.71 16.96
CA MET A 144 -13.31 6.11 16.61
C MET A 144 -13.79 6.27 15.16
N LEU A 145 -13.58 5.28 14.30
CA LEU A 145 -13.91 5.32 12.87
C LEU A 145 -15.39 5.01 12.62
N PRO A 146 -16.14 5.92 11.97
CA PRO A 146 -17.51 5.65 11.57
C PRO A 146 -17.63 4.91 10.22
N TYR A 147 -16.51 4.60 9.55
CA TYR A 147 -16.43 4.06 8.21
C TYR A 147 -16.09 2.57 8.24
N SER A 148 -17.07 1.73 7.95
CA SER A 148 -16.93 0.27 8.04
C SER A 148 -15.86 -0.29 7.09
N GLU A 149 -15.70 0.27 5.89
CA GLU A 149 -14.70 -0.11 4.91
C GLU A 149 -13.27 0.16 5.40
N ILE A 150 -13.06 1.25 6.14
CA ILE A 150 -11.76 1.56 6.75
C ILE A 150 -11.51 0.62 7.94
N VAL A 151 -12.52 0.35 8.74
CA VAL A 151 -12.44 -0.61 9.86
C VAL A 151 -12.07 -2.01 9.34
N ASN A 152 -12.71 -2.48 8.25
CA ASN A 152 -12.41 -3.77 7.63
C ASN A 152 -10.96 -3.86 7.11
N ASN A 153 -10.43 -2.77 6.53
CA ASN A 153 -9.02 -2.73 6.11
C ASN A 153 -8.07 -2.85 7.31
N LEU A 154 -8.38 -2.22 8.44
CA LEU A 154 -7.60 -2.34 9.67
C LEU A 154 -7.69 -3.73 10.30
N ASP A 155 -8.79 -4.47 10.11
CA ASP A 155 -8.90 -5.86 10.53
C ASP A 155 -7.87 -6.75 9.82
N LEU A 156 -7.59 -6.52 8.55
CA LEU A 156 -6.53 -7.24 7.83
C LEU A 156 -5.14 -7.02 8.44
N VAL A 157 -4.87 -5.80 8.90
CA VAL A 157 -3.62 -5.51 9.63
C VAL A 157 -3.56 -6.27 10.96
N LYS A 158 -4.67 -6.33 11.71
CA LYS A 158 -4.75 -7.09 12.96
C LYS A 158 -4.56 -8.58 12.74
N ASP A 159 -5.09 -9.12 11.65
CA ASP A 159 -4.87 -10.52 11.26
C ASP A 159 -3.40 -10.80 10.96
N ALA A 160 -2.74 -9.91 10.21
CA ALA A 160 -1.30 -10.01 9.96
C ALA A 160 -0.48 -9.96 11.27
N ILE A 161 -0.82 -9.04 12.18
CA ILE A 161 -0.20 -8.94 13.51
C ILE A 161 -0.39 -10.23 14.30
N ASN A 162 -1.60 -10.79 14.34
CA ASN A 162 -1.88 -12.02 15.09
C ASN A 162 -1.16 -13.23 14.50
N SER A 163 -1.10 -13.33 13.17
CA SER A 163 -0.35 -14.37 12.48
C SER A 163 1.15 -14.30 12.81
N ALA A 164 1.75 -13.10 12.73
CA ALA A 164 3.15 -12.89 13.09
C ALA A 164 3.41 -13.25 14.56
N LYS A 165 2.58 -12.75 15.48
CA LYS A 165 2.69 -13.07 16.91
C LYS A 165 2.62 -14.57 17.18
N TYR A 166 1.67 -15.27 16.56
CA TYR A 166 1.56 -16.73 16.72
C TYR A 166 2.86 -17.42 16.30
N LYS A 167 3.36 -17.10 15.11
CA LYS A 167 4.60 -17.69 14.58
C LYS A 167 5.81 -17.40 15.48
N LEU A 168 5.95 -16.16 15.97
CA LEU A 168 7.07 -15.75 16.81
C LEU A 168 7.02 -16.35 18.24
N LEU A 169 5.84 -16.60 18.77
CA LEU A 169 5.67 -17.14 20.14
C LEU A 169 5.77 -18.66 20.19
N PHE A 170 5.28 -19.35 19.16
CA PHE A 170 5.02 -20.78 19.25
C PHE A 170 5.76 -21.64 18.22
N LEU A 171 6.25 -21.07 17.11
CA LEU A 171 6.98 -21.81 16.07
C LEU A 171 8.49 -21.56 16.20
N LYS A 172 9.14 -22.34 17.08
CA LYS A 172 10.60 -22.22 17.36
C LYS A 172 11.34 -23.43 16.86
#